data_c74a1fe017df823cf27a6d0f2966d803
#
_entry.id   c74a1fe017df823cf27a6d0f2966d803
#
_cell.length_a   1.000
_cell.length_b   1.000
_cell.length_c   1.000
_cell.angle_alpha   90.00
_cell.angle_beta   90.00
_cell.angle_gamma   90.00
#
_symmetry.space_group_name_H-M   'P 1'
#
loop_
_entity.id
_entity.type
_entity.pdbx_description
1 polymer ?
#
loop_
_entity_poly.entity_id
_entity_poly.type
_entity_poly.pdbx_seq_one_letter_code
_entity_poly.pdbx_strand_id
1 'polypeptide(L)'
;MSTDTPDDGDQPADRVEHVRVEDEMEQSYIDYAMSVIAGRALPDVRDGLKPVHRRILYAMHEDGITAGSGHRKSSSIVGTTMGDYHPHGDSAIYDALARMAQDFSMRAPLVDGQGNFGSIDGDPPAAMRYTEARMSPIAEELLEDIDKDTVDFSSNYDDRLQEPEVLPAAFPNLLVNGSSGIAVGMSTNVPPHNLREVVDATVELIENPETTVEELMEYVEGPDFPTGANIVGRNGVHKAYKTGRGRVRMRAEFEVDEEASRIVVTELPFQANKARLIERIADDVNEGKIEGIRDLRDESDRDGIRIVIDLKRDAMAEVVKNQLLESHLETTFGVINLALVDGEPRVLTLKETLQEYIEHRREVVRRRSEYDLAEAEDRAHILEGRLKALENAEDVVEAIRNSDDRD
;
A
#
# COMPACT_ATOMS: atom_id res chain seq x y z
N MET A 1 41.17 -67.93 19.35
CA MET A 1 39.90 -67.32 19.56
C MET A 1 40.06 -65.81 19.27
N SER A 2 39.78 -65.47 18.06
CA SER A 2 39.88 -64.10 17.55
C SER A 2 38.59 -63.38 17.90
N THR A 3 38.65 -62.25 18.58
CA THR A 3 37.51 -61.38 18.84
C THR A 3 37.58 -60.25 17.84
N ASP A 4 36.74 -60.34 16.82
CA ASP A 4 36.43 -59.25 15.92
C ASP A 4 35.71 -58.15 16.69
N THR A 5 36.28 -56.96 16.73
CA THR A 5 35.67 -55.73 17.11
C THR A 5 34.93 -55.14 15.85
N PRO A 6 33.67 -54.70 15.91
CA PRO A 6 33.05 -54.06 14.78
C PRO A 6 33.70 -52.72 14.52
N ASP A 7 33.97 -52.50 13.26
CA ASP A 7 34.37 -51.24 12.63
C ASP A 7 33.32 -50.15 12.92
N ASP A 8 33.77 -49.13 13.66
CA ASP A 8 32.95 -47.94 13.91
C ASP A 8 32.87 -47.18 12.59
N GLY A 9 31.66 -47.24 11.99
CA GLY A 9 31.33 -46.57 10.73
C GLY A 9 31.68 -45.11 10.75
N ASP A 10 32.48 -44.75 9.76
CA ASP A 10 32.82 -43.41 9.32
C ASP A 10 31.57 -42.50 9.28
N GLN A 11 31.34 -41.71 10.34
CA GLN A 11 30.40 -40.58 10.28
C GLN A 11 31.00 -39.59 9.28
N PRO A 12 30.25 -39.09 8.31
CA PRO A 12 30.78 -38.08 7.40
C PRO A 12 31.23 -36.89 8.26
N ALA A 13 32.53 -36.71 8.33
CA ALA A 13 33.12 -35.51 8.91
C ALA A 13 32.44 -34.30 8.27
N ASP A 14 32.01 -33.38 9.10
CA ASP A 14 31.51 -32.07 8.66
C ASP A 14 32.43 -31.54 7.57
N ARG A 15 31.89 -31.44 6.36
CA ARG A 15 32.64 -30.98 5.20
C ARG A 15 32.86 -29.48 5.39
N VAL A 16 33.97 -29.13 6.02
CA VAL A 16 34.40 -27.74 6.18
C VAL A 16 34.79 -27.22 4.80
N GLU A 17 33.93 -26.36 4.25
CA GLU A 17 34.20 -25.67 3.00
C GLU A 17 34.91 -24.34 3.33
N HIS A 18 36.12 -24.16 2.79
CA HIS A 18 36.84 -22.90 2.97
C HIS A 18 36.39 -21.89 1.95
N VAL A 19 35.52 -20.94 2.38
CA VAL A 19 35.06 -19.81 1.59
C VAL A 19 35.92 -18.59 1.97
N ARG A 20 36.30 -17.78 0.99
CA ARG A 20 36.95 -16.49 1.26
C ARG A 20 35.95 -15.55 1.90
N VAL A 21 36.39 -14.78 2.89
CA VAL A 21 35.51 -13.83 3.60
C VAL A 21 34.92 -12.81 2.63
N GLU A 22 35.68 -12.39 1.62
CA GLU A 22 35.20 -11.45 0.60
C GLU A 22 34.06 -12.03 -0.23
N ASP A 23 34.18 -13.29 -0.67
CA ASP A 23 33.17 -13.96 -1.49
C ASP A 23 31.88 -14.21 -0.69
N GLU A 24 32.01 -14.62 0.59
CA GLU A 24 30.89 -14.80 1.51
C GLU A 24 30.17 -13.46 1.80
N MET A 25 30.95 -12.41 2.04
CA MET A 25 30.34 -11.07 2.26
C MET A 25 29.62 -10.57 1.02
N GLU A 26 30.17 -10.75 -0.19
CA GLU A 26 29.55 -10.35 -1.43
C GLU A 26 28.23 -11.11 -1.65
N GLN A 27 28.24 -12.43 -1.49
CA GLN A 27 27.05 -13.26 -1.65
C GLN A 27 25.97 -12.90 -0.61
N SER A 28 26.33 -12.82 0.66
CA SER A 28 25.40 -12.47 1.74
C SER A 28 24.82 -11.06 1.57
N TYR A 29 25.60 -10.11 1.05
CA TYR A 29 25.13 -8.77 0.77
C TYR A 29 24.14 -8.74 -0.40
N ILE A 30 24.40 -9.51 -1.46
CA ILE A 30 23.49 -9.65 -2.60
C ILE A 30 22.17 -10.28 -2.14
N ASP A 31 22.23 -11.38 -1.39
CA ASP A 31 21.04 -12.06 -0.88
C ASP A 31 20.21 -11.16 0.04
N TYR A 32 20.88 -10.40 0.92
CA TYR A 32 20.20 -9.38 1.74
C TYR A 32 19.58 -8.27 0.89
N ALA A 33 20.31 -7.74 -0.09
CA ALA A 33 19.81 -6.70 -0.96
C ALA A 33 18.58 -7.16 -1.76
N MET A 34 18.61 -8.36 -2.34
CA MET A 34 17.49 -8.96 -3.05
C MET A 34 16.27 -9.14 -2.14
N SER A 35 16.47 -9.66 -0.93
CA SER A 35 15.41 -9.82 0.07
C SER A 35 14.78 -8.48 0.46
N VAL A 36 15.58 -7.41 0.62
CA VAL A 36 15.06 -6.07 0.96
C VAL A 36 14.35 -5.42 -0.22
N ILE A 37 14.87 -5.58 -1.44
CA ILE A 37 14.30 -4.98 -2.65
C ILE A 37 12.96 -5.63 -2.98
N ALA A 38 12.95 -6.94 -3.24
CA ALA A 38 11.74 -7.64 -3.67
C ALA A 38 10.81 -8.03 -2.51
N GLY A 39 11.37 -8.41 -1.36
CA GLY A 39 10.61 -8.97 -0.24
C GLY A 39 10.14 -7.97 0.83
N ARG A 40 10.49 -6.65 0.75
CA ARG A 40 10.19 -5.73 1.86
C ARG A 40 9.86 -4.31 1.45
N ALA A 41 10.72 -3.64 0.68
CA ALA A 41 10.72 -2.18 0.58
C ALA A 41 9.92 -1.63 -0.59
N LEU A 42 9.87 -2.35 -1.70
CA LEU A 42 9.23 -1.88 -2.93
C LEU A 42 7.82 -2.46 -3.12
N PRO A 43 6.89 -1.65 -3.65
CA PRO A 43 5.56 -2.12 -4.03
C PRO A 43 5.63 -2.88 -5.37
N ASP A 44 4.73 -3.84 -5.57
CA ASP A 44 4.43 -4.38 -6.90
C ASP A 44 3.61 -3.37 -7.69
N VAL A 45 3.89 -3.20 -8.97
CA VAL A 45 3.19 -2.24 -9.83
C VAL A 45 1.71 -2.59 -10.00
N ARG A 46 1.39 -3.89 -9.98
CA ARG A 46 0.05 -4.44 -10.27
C ARG A 46 -0.96 -4.11 -9.17
N ASP A 47 -0.60 -4.31 -7.89
CA ASP A 47 -1.50 -4.06 -6.74
C ASP A 47 -1.06 -2.89 -5.85
N GLY A 48 0.12 -2.30 -6.10
CA GLY A 48 0.65 -1.17 -5.34
C GLY A 48 1.05 -1.49 -3.91
N LEU A 49 1.12 -2.76 -3.53
CA LEU A 49 1.35 -3.19 -2.16
C LEU A 49 2.77 -3.71 -1.95
N LYS A 50 3.30 -3.44 -0.76
CA LYS A 50 4.45 -4.18 -0.23
C LYS A 50 3.99 -5.52 0.33
N PRO A 51 4.88 -6.52 0.44
CA PRO A 51 4.50 -7.83 0.98
C PRO A 51 3.78 -7.79 2.32
N VAL A 52 4.20 -6.92 3.26
CA VAL A 52 3.56 -6.80 4.57
C VAL A 52 2.10 -6.33 4.46
N HIS A 53 1.79 -5.36 3.59
CA HIS A 53 0.43 -4.86 3.39
C HIS A 53 -0.45 -5.93 2.74
N ARG A 54 0.06 -6.61 1.72
CA ARG A 54 -0.65 -7.70 1.02
C ARG A 54 -0.99 -8.83 2.00
N ARG A 55 -0.04 -9.26 2.82
CA ARG A 55 -0.22 -10.31 3.81
C ARG A 55 -1.20 -9.93 4.91
N ILE A 56 -1.22 -8.66 5.34
CA ILE A 56 -2.22 -8.17 6.31
C ILE A 56 -3.62 -8.25 5.72
N LEU A 57 -3.83 -7.74 4.50
CA LEU A 57 -5.14 -7.75 3.86
C LEU A 57 -5.60 -9.18 3.55
N TYR A 58 -4.69 -10.05 3.09
CA TYR A 58 -5.00 -11.45 2.84
C TYR A 58 -5.34 -12.22 4.13
N ALA A 59 -4.58 -12.01 5.21
CA ALA A 59 -4.91 -12.60 6.52
C ALA A 59 -6.29 -12.13 7.04
N MET A 60 -6.64 -10.86 6.82
CA MET A 60 -7.96 -10.34 7.18
C MET A 60 -9.07 -10.98 6.33
N HIS A 61 -8.81 -11.23 5.05
CA HIS A 61 -9.74 -11.92 4.15
C HIS A 61 -9.99 -13.35 4.61
N GLU A 62 -8.95 -14.13 4.85
CA GLU A 62 -9.04 -15.52 5.33
C GLU A 62 -9.76 -15.63 6.68
N ASP A 63 -9.54 -14.69 7.57
CA ASP A 63 -10.22 -14.61 8.88
C ASP A 63 -11.66 -14.05 8.78
N GLY A 64 -12.15 -13.69 7.59
CA GLY A 64 -13.47 -13.10 7.35
C GLY A 64 -13.66 -11.73 8.00
N ILE A 65 -12.56 -10.96 8.15
CA ILE A 65 -12.58 -9.61 8.71
C ILE A 65 -12.84 -8.60 7.59
N THR A 66 -14.03 -8.65 7.03
CA THR A 66 -14.48 -7.83 5.89
C THR A 66 -15.05 -6.49 6.33
N ALA A 67 -15.30 -5.57 5.39
CA ALA A 67 -15.91 -4.26 5.65
C ALA A 67 -17.30 -4.37 6.29
N GLY A 68 -18.05 -5.43 5.96
CA GLY A 68 -19.37 -5.72 6.53
C GLY A 68 -19.33 -6.42 7.90
N SER A 69 -18.16 -6.90 8.35
CA SER A 69 -18.01 -7.61 9.63
C SER A 69 -17.82 -6.65 10.80
N GLY A 70 -17.85 -7.18 12.05
CA GLY A 70 -17.46 -6.43 13.22
C GLY A 70 -15.94 -6.23 13.29
N HIS A 71 -15.50 -5.11 13.88
CA HIS A 71 -14.09 -4.88 14.13
C HIS A 71 -13.48 -5.99 15.01
N ARG A 72 -12.23 -6.34 14.74
CA ARG A 72 -11.44 -7.31 15.50
C ARG A 72 -10.25 -6.63 16.16
N LYS A 73 -9.78 -7.17 17.28
CA LYS A 73 -8.56 -6.65 17.93
C LYS A 73 -7.38 -6.65 16.96
N SER A 74 -6.68 -5.52 16.84
CA SER A 74 -5.51 -5.41 15.99
C SER A 74 -4.46 -6.47 16.32
N SER A 75 -4.33 -6.83 17.61
CA SER A 75 -3.43 -7.91 18.06
C SER A 75 -3.77 -9.29 17.50
N SER A 76 -5.04 -9.56 17.18
CA SER A 76 -5.45 -10.81 16.52
C SER A 76 -4.98 -10.81 15.05
N ILE A 77 -5.24 -9.73 14.33
CA ILE A 77 -4.83 -9.56 12.93
C ILE A 77 -3.31 -9.66 12.80
N VAL A 78 -2.56 -8.95 13.65
CA VAL A 78 -1.09 -9.01 13.69
C VAL A 78 -0.62 -10.44 14.02
N GLY A 79 -1.29 -11.13 14.94
CA GLY A 79 -0.96 -12.50 15.32
C GLY A 79 -1.12 -13.49 14.16
N THR A 80 -2.25 -13.47 13.45
CA THR A 80 -2.48 -14.30 12.26
C THR A 80 -1.45 -13.97 11.16
N THR A 81 -1.28 -12.67 10.85
CA THR A 81 -0.31 -12.25 9.82
C THR A 81 1.11 -12.73 10.13
N MET A 82 1.54 -12.58 11.38
CA MET A 82 2.90 -12.97 11.81
C MET A 82 3.09 -14.50 11.81
N GLY A 83 2.08 -15.22 12.29
CA GLY A 83 2.16 -16.67 12.44
C GLY A 83 2.07 -17.42 11.12
N ASP A 84 1.28 -16.91 10.19
CA ASP A 84 0.94 -17.65 8.97
C ASP A 84 1.69 -17.15 7.73
N TYR A 85 2.00 -15.85 7.64
CA TYR A 85 2.50 -15.26 6.38
C TYR A 85 3.76 -14.41 6.51
N HIS A 86 3.95 -13.69 7.63
CA HIS A 86 5.01 -12.68 7.72
C HIS A 86 5.89 -12.85 8.95
N PRO A 87 6.99 -13.65 8.86
CA PRO A 87 7.83 -14.03 10.01
C PRO A 87 8.77 -12.88 10.45
N HIS A 88 8.20 -11.75 10.84
CA HIS A 88 8.89 -10.55 11.30
C HIS A 88 8.27 -10.03 12.62
N GLY A 89 8.89 -9.00 13.21
CA GLY A 89 8.42 -8.44 14.47
C GLY A 89 6.98 -7.90 14.41
N ASP A 90 6.21 -8.19 15.44
CA ASP A 90 4.80 -7.76 15.59
C ASP A 90 4.63 -6.24 15.50
N SER A 91 5.58 -5.47 16.02
CA SER A 91 5.58 -4.01 15.94
C SER A 91 5.59 -3.50 14.50
N ALA A 92 6.41 -4.10 13.62
CA ALA A 92 6.49 -3.70 12.22
C ALA A 92 5.19 -4.00 11.45
N ILE A 93 4.55 -5.13 11.76
CA ILE A 93 3.25 -5.52 11.19
C ILE A 93 2.16 -4.56 11.70
N TYR A 94 2.16 -4.25 12.99
CA TYR A 94 1.19 -3.32 13.57
C TYR A 94 1.35 -1.91 13.03
N ASP A 95 2.58 -1.41 12.86
CA ASP A 95 2.84 -0.09 12.26
C ASP A 95 2.31 -0.02 10.81
N ALA A 96 2.47 -1.10 10.04
CA ALA A 96 1.91 -1.19 8.69
C ALA A 96 0.37 -1.20 8.70
N LEU A 97 -0.26 -1.99 9.59
CA LEU A 97 -1.70 -2.01 9.79
C LEU A 97 -2.23 -0.63 10.20
N ALA A 98 -1.58 0.01 11.16
CA ALA A 98 -1.97 1.33 11.65
C ALA A 98 -1.88 2.39 10.54
N ARG A 99 -0.81 2.36 9.74
CA ARG A 99 -0.65 3.29 8.61
C ARG A 99 -1.76 3.14 7.57
N MET A 100 -2.22 1.92 7.30
CA MET A 100 -3.34 1.69 6.38
C MET A 100 -4.68 2.22 6.89
N ALA A 101 -4.80 2.51 8.20
CA ALA A 101 -5.99 3.12 8.82
C ALA A 101 -5.91 4.64 8.96
N GLN A 102 -4.76 5.26 8.71
CA GLN A 102 -4.55 6.69 8.89
C GLN A 102 -5.01 7.48 7.65
N ASP A 103 -6.02 8.32 7.82
CA ASP A 103 -6.57 9.21 6.76
C ASP A 103 -5.61 10.32 6.33
N PHE A 104 -4.66 10.70 7.20
CA PHE A 104 -3.57 11.64 6.87
C PHE A 104 -2.36 10.98 6.18
N SER A 105 -2.32 9.66 6.11
CA SER A 105 -1.25 8.88 5.46
C SER A 105 -1.68 8.24 4.15
N MET A 106 -2.94 7.83 4.04
CA MET A 106 -3.51 7.12 2.90
C MET A 106 -4.58 7.98 2.24
N ARG A 107 -4.53 8.15 0.92
CA ARG A 107 -5.56 8.88 0.17
C ARG A 107 -6.90 8.12 0.18
N ALA A 108 -6.82 6.81 0.14
CA ALA A 108 -7.94 5.89 0.32
C ALA A 108 -7.54 4.84 1.36
N PRO A 109 -7.88 5.02 2.65
CA PRO A 109 -7.52 4.07 3.70
C PRO A 109 -8.01 2.66 3.41
N LEU A 110 -7.13 1.67 3.55
CA LEU A 110 -7.44 0.26 3.30
C LEU A 110 -7.96 -0.46 4.55
N VAL A 111 -7.78 0.15 5.71
CA VAL A 111 -8.24 -0.38 7.00
C VAL A 111 -9.19 0.62 7.65
N ASP A 112 -10.33 0.12 8.13
CA ASP A 112 -11.26 0.84 8.98
C ASP A 112 -10.89 0.55 10.44
N GLY A 113 -10.29 1.56 11.10
CA GLY A 113 -9.76 1.46 12.45
C GLY A 113 -10.69 2.05 13.49
N GLN A 114 -10.81 1.36 14.62
CA GLN A 114 -11.51 1.86 15.81
C GLN A 114 -10.54 2.02 16.99
N GLY A 115 -10.45 3.23 17.51
CA GLY A 115 -9.51 3.60 18.56
C GLY A 115 -8.48 4.63 18.09
N ASN A 116 -7.36 4.74 18.79
CA ASN A 116 -6.30 5.69 18.45
C ASN A 116 -5.25 5.01 17.55
N PHE A 117 -5.24 5.36 16.28
CA PHE A 117 -4.25 4.92 15.27
C PHE A 117 -3.16 5.97 14.99
N GLY A 118 -2.94 6.89 15.90
CA GLY A 118 -1.99 7.99 15.74
C GLY A 118 -2.65 9.27 15.25
N SER A 119 -1.86 10.33 15.14
CA SER A 119 -2.32 11.65 14.69
C SER A 119 -1.30 12.34 13.79
N ILE A 120 -1.73 13.39 13.11
CA ILE A 120 -0.86 14.27 12.30
C ILE A 120 0.15 15.03 13.17
N ASP A 121 -0.05 15.07 14.49
CA ASP A 121 0.90 15.60 15.47
C ASP A 121 2.10 14.69 15.71
N GLY A 122 2.05 13.49 15.16
CA GLY A 122 3.10 12.49 15.31
C GLY A 122 2.93 11.63 16.57
N ASP A 123 1.75 11.65 17.18
CA ASP A 123 1.44 10.71 18.24
C ASP A 123 1.43 9.29 17.70
N PRO A 124 2.04 8.33 18.39
CA PRO A 124 2.00 6.93 17.97
C PRO A 124 0.61 6.34 18.16
N PRO A 125 0.27 5.27 17.42
CA PRO A 125 -0.91 4.48 17.69
C PRO A 125 -0.91 3.94 19.14
N ALA A 126 -2.09 3.78 19.72
CA ALA A 126 -2.23 3.04 20.97
C ALA A 126 -1.79 1.59 20.77
N ALA A 127 -1.40 0.89 21.84
CA ALA A 127 -0.96 -0.49 21.74
C ALA A 127 -2.04 -1.38 21.09
N MET A 128 -1.64 -2.35 20.24
CA MET A 128 -2.52 -3.19 19.42
C MET A 128 -3.60 -3.98 20.18
N ARG A 129 -3.45 -4.15 21.50
CA ARG A 129 -4.48 -4.75 22.37
C ARG A 129 -5.66 -3.82 22.64
N TYR A 130 -5.53 -2.51 22.39
CA TYR A 130 -6.58 -1.51 22.62
C TYR A 130 -7.30 -1.12 21.34
N THR A 131 -6.63 -1.17 20.19
CA THR A 131 -7.22 -0.83 18.90
C THR A 131 -7.92 -2.02 18.26
N GLU A 132 -8.90 -1.73 17.43
CA GLU A 132 -9.64 -2.71 16.65
C GLU A 132 -9.65 -2.28 15.17
N ALA A 133 -9.69 -3.25 14.27
CA ALA A 133 -9.64 -2.99 12.84
C ALA A 133 -10.48 -3.98 12.05
N ARG A 134 -10.86 -3.58 10.83
CA ARG A 134 -11.43 -4.41 9.77
C ARG A 134 -11.01 -3.84 8.42
N MET A 135 -11.23 -4.58 7.33
CA MET A 135 -11.02 -4.00 6.00
C MET A 135 -11.98 -2.84 5.76
N SER A 136 -11.52 -1.84 5.02
CA SER A 136 -12.39 -0.82 4.44
C SER A 136 -13.08 -1.35 3.18
N PRO A 137 -14.19 -0.75 2.72
CA PRO A 137 -14.85 -1.19 1.49
C PRO A 137 -13.93 -1.18 0.26
N ILE A 138 -13.04 -0.20 0.15
CA ILE A 138 -12.11 -0.14 -0.99
C ILE A 138 -11.01 -1.21 -0.92
N ALA A 139 -10.68 -1.72 0.26
CA ALA A 139 -9.71 -2.81 0.39
C ALA A 139 -10.28 -4.14 -0.13
N GLU A 140 -11.59 -4.35 -0.04
CA GLU A 140 -12.25 -5.54 -0.62
C GLU A 140 -12.13 -5.57 -2.14
N GLU A 141 -12.12 -4.40 -2.80
CA GLU A 141 -11.89 -4.29 -4.25
C GLU A 141 -10.49 -4.76 -4.67
N LEU A 142 -9.50 -4.75 -3.76
CA LEU A 142 -8.18 -5.32 -4.04
C LEU A 142 -8.19 -6.85 -4.04
N LEU A 143 -9.14 -7.46 -3.33
CA LEU A 143 -9.27 -8.90 -3.11
C LEU A 143 -10.42 -9.51 -3.94
N GLU A 144 -11.17 -8.69 -4.69
CA GLU A 144 -12.30 -9.16 -5.49
C GLU A 144 -11.89 -10.32 -6.42
N ASP A 145 -12.65 -11.40 -6.39
CA ASP A 145 -12.42 -12.60 -7.20
C ASP A 145 -11.12 -13.38 -6.88
N ILE A 146 -10.47 -13.17 -5.73
CA ILE A 146 -9.24 -13.88 -5.36
C ILE A 146 -9.45 -15.41 -5.29
N ASP A 147 -10.66 -15.85 -4.92
CA ASP A 147 -11.04 -17.25 -4.80
C ASP A 147 -11.32 -17.92 -6.16
N LYS A 148 -11.21 -17.19 -7.27
CA LYS A 148 -11.48 -17.67 -8.63
C LYS A 148 -10.21 -17.93 -9.44
N ASP A 149 -9.13 -18.28 -8.78
CA ASP A 149 -7.83 -18.58 -9.40
C ASP A 149 -7.31 -17.46 -10.33
N THR A 150 -7.60 -16.21 -9.95
CA THR A 150 -7.31 -15.02 -10.75
C THR A 150 -5.84 -14.57 -10.68
N VAL A 151 -5.12 -14.96 -9.63
CA VAL A 151 -3.71 -14.65 -9.37
C VAL A 151 -2.94 -15.89 -8.96
N ASP A 152 -1.63 -15.84 -9.06
CA ASP A 152 -0.77 -16.93 -8.65
C ASP A 152 -0.55 -16.92 -7.14
N PHE A 153 -0.41 -18.11 -6.57
CA PHE A 153 -0.11 -18.35 -5.18
C PHE A 153 1.23 -19.07 -5.04
N SER A 154 1.98 -18.72 -4.02
CA SER A 154 3.20 -19.39 -3.62
C SER A 154 3.11 -19.91 -2.20
N SER A 155 3.99 -20.87 -1.84
CA SER A 155 4.08 -21.32 -0.45
C SER A 155 4.48 -20.17 0.48
N ASN A 156 3.89 -20.15 1.67
CA ASN A 156 4.34 -19.27 2.73
C ASN A 156 5.75 -19.68 3.23
N TYR A 157 6.30 -18.92 4.20
CA TYR A 157 7.67 -19.12 4.69
C TYR A 157 7.99 -20.51 5.29
N ASP A 158 6.99 -21.31 5.66
CA ASP A 158 7.17 -22.65 6.25
C ASP A 158 6.46 -23.76 5.46
N ASP A 159 6.06 -23.50 4.22
CA ASP A 159 5.43 -24.43 3.27
C ASP A 159 4.09 -25.06 3.74
N ARG A 160 3.44 -24.48 4.77
CA ARG A 160 2.17 -25.02 5.30
C ARG A 160 0.95 -24.40 4.67
N LEU A 161 1.04 -23.17 4.23
CA LEU A 161 -0.05 -22.40 3.64
C LEU A 161 0.37 -21.81 2.30
N GLN A 162 -0.60 -21.30 1.56
CA GLN A 162 -0.38 -20.57 0.33
C GLN A 162 -0.67 -19.08 0.58
N GLU A 163 0.10 -18.21 -0.05
CA GLU A 163 -0.12 -16.77 -0.04
C GLU A 163 -0.15 -16.22 -1.47
N PRO A 164 -0.97 -15.20 -1.77
CA PRO A 164 -0.99 -14.62 -3.11
C PRO A 164 0.29 -13.84 -3.40
N GLU A 165 0.86 -14.04 -4.58
CA GLU A 165 2.02 -13.27 -5.03
C GLU A 165 1.66 -11.80 -5.30
N VAL A 166 0.42 -11.57 -5.72
CA VAL A 166 -0.18 -10.26 -5.98
C VAL A 166 -1.68 -10.34 -5.75
N LEU A 167 -2.34 -9.23 -5.42
CA LEU A 167 -3.80 -9.20 -5.34
C LEU A 167 -4.43 -8.90 -6.70
N PRO A 168 -5.71 -9.32 -6.93
CA PRO A 168 -6.45 -9.02 -8.16
C PRO A 168 -6.57 -7.54 -8.48
N ALA A 169 -6.69 -6.67 -7.46
CA ALA A 169 -6.65 -5.22 -7.50
C ALA A 169 -7.60 -4.58 -8.52
N ALA A 170 -8.89 -4.43 -8.20
CA ALA A 170 -9.88 -3.84 -9.09
C ALA A 170 -9.66 -2.34 -9.39
N PHE A 171 -8.76 -1.67 -8.70
CA PHE A 171 -8.35 -0.29 -8.98
C PHE A 171 -6.83 -0.12 -8.90
N PRO A 172 -6.23 0.88 -9.57
CA PRO A 172 -4.78 1.09 -9.63
C PRO A 172 -4.23 1.69 -8.33
N ASN A 173 -4.13 0.86 -7.30
CA ASN A 173 -3.80 1.27 -5.93
C ASN A 173 -2.43 1.93 -5.80
N LEU A 174 -1.42 1.55 -6.61
CA LEU A 174 -0.11 2.19 -6.58
C LEU A 174 -0.19 3.71 -6.80
N LEU A 175 -1.01 4.15 -7.75
CA LEU A 175 -1.22 5.57 -8.03
C LEU A 175 -2.18 6.20 -7.03
N VAL A 176 -3.25 5.52 -6.65
CA VAL A 176 -4.27 6.06 -5.73
C VAL A 176 -3.68 6.35 -4.35
N ASN A 177 -3.02 5.38 -3.75
CA ASN A 177 -2.46 5.53 -2.40
C ASN A 177 -0.97 5.93 -2.37
N GLY A 178 -0.29 5.78 -3.50
CA GLY A 178 1.14 5.94 -3.54
C GLY A 178 1.89 4.87 -2.73
N SER A 179 3.20 5.01 -2.66
CA SER A 179 4.06 4.15 -1.83
C SER A 179 5.36 4.87 -1.53
N SER A 180 5.93 4.65 -0.35
CA SER A 180 7.26 5.13 -0.01
C SER A 180 8.09 4.02 0.61
N GLY A 181 9.35 3.89 0.24
CA GLY A 181 10.23 2.85 0.77
C GLY A 181 11.69 3.09 0.45
N ILE A 182 12.55 2.58 1.34
CA ILE A 182 14.01 2.66 1.20
C ILE A 182 14.54 1.23 1.12
N ALA A 183 15.15 0.90 -0.01
CA ALA A 183 15.81 -0.36 -0.25
C ALA A 183 17.34 -0.17 -0.32
N VAL A 184 18.06 -1.24 -0.56
CA VAL A 184 19.53 -1.19 -0.73
C VAL A 184 19.84 -0.51 -2.08
N GLY A 185 20.50 0.65 -2.03
CA GLY A 185 20.93 1.38 -3.22
C GLY A 185 19.82 2.12 -3.99
N MET A 186 18.55 2.01 -3.57
CA MET A 186 17.42 2.65 -4.24
C MET A 186 16.29 3.00 -3.27
N SER A 187 15.40 3.90 -3.69
CA SER A 187 14.20 4.26 -2.94
C SER A 187 13.03 4.50 -3.86
N THR A 188 11.84 4.25 -3.36
CA THR A 188 10.57 4.61 -4.01
C THR A 188 9.86 5.70 -3.21
N ASN A 189 9.20 6.61 -3.91
CA ASN A 189 8.35 7.64 -3.33
C ASN A 189 7.30 8.07 -4.35
N VAL A 190 6.25 7.27 -4.46
CA VAL A 190 5.12 7.49 -5.37
C VAL A 190 4.08 8.33 -4.64
N PRO A 191 3.69 9.50 -5.16
CA PRO A 191 2.66 10.31 -4.54
C PRO A 191 1.27 9.71 -4.73
N PRO A 192 0.32 9.96 -3.81
CA PRO A 192 -1.07 9.57 -3.98
C PRO A 192 -1.79 10.46 -4.99
N HIS A 193 -2.90 9.94 -5.58
CA HIS A 193 -3.72 10.61 -6.59
C HIS A 193 -5.21 10.41 -6.34
N ASN A 194 -6.02 11.24 -6.97
CA ASN A 194 -7.46 11.12 -6.94
C ASN A 194 -7.93 9.84 -7.67
N LEU A 195 -8.72 9.01 -6.99
CA LEU A 195 -9.20 7.73 -7.54
C LEU A 195 -9.93 7.91 -8.88
N ARG A 196 -10.82 8.91 -8.97
CA ARG A 196 -11.62 9.14 -10.19
C ARG A 196 -10.73 9.54 -11.35
N GLU A 197 -9.81 10.47 -11.13
CA GLU A 197 -8.87 10.93 -12.17
C GLU A 197 -8.01 9.77 -12.70
N VAL A 198 -7.49 8.93 -11.80
CA VAL A 198 -6.68 7.77 -12.21
C VAL A 198 -7.51 6.74 -12.95
N VAL A 199 -8.76 6.50 -12.54
CA VAL A 199 -9.67 5.58 -13.23
C VAL A 199 -10.03 6.13 -14.62
N ASP A 200 -10.35 7.42 -14.73
CA ASP A 200 -10.68 8.05 -16.01
C ASP A 200 -9.48 7.99 -16.99
N ALA A 201 -8.25 8.24 -16.51
CA ALA A 201 -7.04 8.05 -17.29
C ALA A 201 -6.79 6.58 -17.69
N THR A 202 -7.13 5.64 -16.82
CA THR A 202 -7.03 4.20 -17.10
C THR A 202 -8.01 3.81 -18.21
N VAL A 203 -9.24 4.29 -18.16
CA VAL A 203 -10.27 4.05 -19.19
C VAL A 203 -9.81 4.62 -20.53
N GLU A 204 -9.34 5.88 -20.54
CA GLU A 204 -8.78 6.49 -21.76
C GLU A 204 -7.67 5.64 -22.37
N LEU A 205 -6.74 5.14 -21.54
CA LEU A 205 -5.63 4.32 -22.04
C LEU A 205 -6.08 2.94 -22.55
N ILE A 206 -7.18 2.38 -22.01
CA ILE A 206 -7.78 1.13 -22.52
C ILE A 206 -8.41 1.37 -23.90
N GLU A 207 -9.15 2.47 -24.06
CA GLU A 207 -9.81 2.82 -25.31
C GLU A 207 -8.81 3.26 -26.40
N ASN A 208 -7.77 4.01 -26.00
CA ASN A 208 -6.76 4.58 -26.86
C ASN A 208 -5.33 4.23 -26.37
N PRO A 209 -4.77 3.06 -26.69
CA PRO A 209 -3.46 2.61 -26.20
C PRO A 209 -2.28 3.53 -26.62
N GLU A 210 -2.45 4.32 -27.68
CA GLU A 210 -1.43 5.27 -28.17
C GLU A 210 -1.42 6.61 -27.41
N THR A 211 -2.38 6.84 -26.49
CA THR A 211 -2.47 8.06 -25.66
C THR A 211 -1.12 8.38 -25.03
N THR A 212 -0.68 9.61 -25.18
CA THR A 212 0.59 10.11 -24.65
C THR A 212 0.49 10.43 -23.15
N VAL A 213 1.63 10.62 -22.48
CA VAL A 213 1.65 11.07 -21.08
C VAL A 213 0.99 12.44 -20.94
N GLU A 214 1.17 13.33 -21.91
CA GLU A 214 0.57 14.66 -21.92
C GLU A 214 -0.95 14.62 -21.99
N GLU A 215 -1.52 13.74 -22.80
CA GLU A 215 -2.96 13.54 -22.89
C GLU A 215 -3.51 12.90 -21.61
N LEU A 216 -2.80 11.93 -21.01
CA LEU A 216 -3.18 11.36 -19.71
C LEU A 216 -3.18 12.42 -18.59
N MET A 217 -2.35 13.45 -18.69
CA MET A 217 -2.32 14.56 -17.73
C MET A 217 -3.52 15.53 -17.87
N GLU A 218 -4.36 15.37 -18.89
CA GLU A 218 -5.65 16.06 -18.94
C GLU A 218 -6.68 15.44 -17.97
N TYR A 219 -6.49 14.17 -17.61
CA TYR A 219 -7.27 13.43 -16.62
C TYR A 219 -6.62 13.48 -15.23
N VAL A 220 -5.32 13.20 -15.13
CA VAL A 220 -4.57 13.24 -13.87
C VAL A 220 -3.71 14.51 -13.84
N GLU A 221 -4.28 15.59 -13.32
CA GLU A 221 -3.59 16.90 -13.32
C GLU A 221 -2.36 16.93 -12.41
N GLY A 222 -2.35 16.15 -11.34
CA GLY A 222 -1.27 16.08 -10.36
C GLY A 222 -1.58 15.15 -9.18
N PRO A 223 -0.64 15.01 -8.26
CA PRO A 223 -0.87 14.32 -6.99
C PRO A 223 -2.02 14.94 -6.19
N ASP A 224 -2.78 14.09 -5.50
CA ASP A 224 -3.86 14.48 -4.59
C ASP A 224 -3.53 13.98 -3.18
N PHE A 225 -2.95 14.86 -2.36
CA PHE A 225 -2.47 14.51 -1.04
C PHE A 225 -3.60 14.48 0.00
N PRO A 226 -3.64 13.48 0.91
CA PRO A 226 -4.70 13.34 1.89
C PRO A 226 -4.78 14.51 2.90
N THR A 227 -3.70 15.25 3.08
CA THR A 227 -3.64 16.42 3.98
C THR A 227 -3.98 17.74 3.28
N GLY A 228 -4.42 17.71 2.00
CA GLY A 228 -4.68 18.89 1.20
C GLY A 228 -3.41 19.61 0.78
N ALA A 229 -3.36 20.92 0.97
CA ALA A 229 -2.29 21.82 0.55
C ALA A 229 -2.22 22.06 -0.97
N ASN A 230 -1.51 23.09 -1.38
CA ASN A 230 -1.41 23.52 -2.76
C ASN A 230 -0.12 23.02 -3.43
N ILE A 231 -0.22 22.53 -4.66
CA ILE A 231 0.93 22.26 -5.51
C ILE A 231 1.38 23.56 -6.19
N VAL A 232 2.65 23.90 -6.04
CA VAL A 232 3.22 25.14 -6.59
C VAL A 232 3.97 24.85 -7.89
N GLY A 233 3.33 25.18 -9.00
CA GLY A 233 3.87 25.02 -10.36
C GLY A 233 3.75 23.59 -10.89
N ARG A 234 3.57 23.45 -12.22
CA ARG A 234 3.30 22.18 -12.89
C ARG A 234 4.57 21.45 -13.40
N ASN A 235 5.70 22.14 -13.53
CA ASN A 235 6.91 21.57 -14.14
C ASN A 235 7.44 20.33 -13.42
N GLY A 236 7.33 20.30 -12.08
CA GLY A 236 7.76 19.15 -11.28
C GLY A 236 6.89 17.92 -11.50
N VAL A 237 5.58 18.11 -11.62
CA VAL A 237 4.59 17.08 -11.92
C VAL A 237 4.82 16.53 -13.34
N HIS A 238 4.90 17.41 -14.34
CA HIS A 238 5.20 17.02 -15.73
C HIS A 238 6.46 16.17 -15.84
N LYS A 239 7.54 16.59 -15.17
CA LYS A 239 8.79 15.84 -15.17
C LYS A 239 8.60 14.46 -14.51
N ALA A 240 7.90 14.42 -13.36
CA ALA A 240 7.65 13.18 -12.65
C ALA A 240 6.89 12.17 -13.52
N TYR A 241 5.83 12.60 -14.17
CA TYR A 241 4.98 11.71 -14.98
C TYR A 241 5.66 11.24 -16.26
N LYS A 242 6.52 12.09 -16.87
CA LYS A 242 7.27 11.74 -18.09
C LYS A 242 8.49 10.85 -17.83
N THR A 243 9.10 10.94 -16.66
CA THR A 243 10.40 10.30 -16.41
C THR A 243 10.43 9.40 -15.19
N GLY A 244 9.31 9.29 -14.46
CA GLY A 244 9.25 8.62 -13.16
C GLY A 244 10.00 9.36 -12.04
N ARG A 245 10.58 10.54 -12.31
CA ARG A 245 11.35 11.32 -11.32
C ARG A 245 11.04 12.81 -11.42
N GLY A 246 10.73 13.43 -10.28
CA GLY A 246 10.42 14.85 -10.24
C GLY A 246 10.47 15.43 -8.83
N ARG A 247 10.23 16.74 -8.74
CA ARG A 247 10.11 17.46 -7.47
C ARG A 247 8.84 18.28 -7.51
N VAL A 248 7.90 17.94 -6.64
CA VAL A 248 6.61 18.63 -6.48
C VAL A 248 6.69 19.51 -5.25
N ARG A 249 6.54 20.82 -5.44
CA ARG A 249 6.50 21.74 -4.30
C ARG A 249 5.08 21.80 -3.75
N MET A 250 4.95 21.60 -2.45
CA MET A 250 3.70 21.66 -1.71
C MET A 250 3.75 22.86 -0.76
N ARG A 251 2.66 23.59 -0.71
CA ARG A 251 2.50 24.77 0.11
C ARG A 251 1.26 24.63 0.97
N ALA A 252 1.37 24.87 2.26
CA ALA A 252 0.26 24.92 3.19
C ALA A 252 -0.86 25.86 2.69
N GLU A 253 -2.10 25.51 2.95
CA GLU A 253 -3.24 26.43 2.76
C GLU A 253 -3.38 27.31 4.00
N PHE A 254 -3.65 28.60 3.78
CA PHE A 254 -3.80 29.54 4.89
C PHE A 254 -4.65 30.74 4.48
N GLU A 255 -5.33 31.30 5.45
CA GLU A 255 -6.13 32.50 5.33
C GLU A 255 -5.44 33.65 6.10
N VAL A 256 -5.48 34.86 5.52
CA VAL A 256 -4.99 36.08 6.18
C VAL A 256 -6.21 36.90 6.60
N ASP A 257 -6.41 37.04 7.91
CA ASP A 257 -7.42 37.88 8.52
C ASP A 257 -6.77 39.21 8.93
N GLU A 258 -6.88 40.20 8.04
CA GLU A 258 -6.27 41.51 8.26
C GLU A 258 -6.94 42.26 9.41
N GLU A 259 -8.27 42.10 9.62
CA GLU A 259 -9.01 42.77 10.69
C GLU A 259 -8.56 42.27 12.07
N ALA A 260 -8.38 40.97 12.21
CA ALA A 260 -7.89 40.36 13.44
C ALA A 260 -6.36 40.35 13.56
N SER A 261 -5.65 40.79 12.51
CA SER A 261 -4.17 40.73 12.44
C SER A 261 -3.62 39.35 12.72
N ARG A 262 -4.08 38.35 11.98
CA ARG A 262 -3.68 36.95 12.14
C ARG A 262 -3.59 36.21 10.81
N ILE A 263 -2.78 35.15 10.80
CA ILE A 263 -2.71 34.13 9.74
C ILE A 263 -3.25 32.83 10.33
N VAL A 264 -4.16 32.17 9.63
CA VAL A 264 -4.73 30.86 10.00
C VAL A 264 -4.32 29.84 8.97
N VAL A 265 -3.55 28.81 9.38
CA VAL A 265 -3.17 27.69 8.52
C VAL A 265 -4.20 26.59 8.68
N THR A 266 -4.79 26.17 7.56
CA THR A 266 -5.90 25.20 7.50
C THR A 266 -5.50 23.85 6.91
N GLU A 267 -4.43 23.81 6.10
CA GLU A 267 -3.90 22.57 5.54
C GLU A 267 -2.37 22.57 5.57
N LEU A 268 -1.78 21.40 5.73
CA LEU A 268 -0.34 21.23 5.80
C LEU A 268 0.20 20.38 4.65
N PRO A 269 1.44 20.59 4.22
CA PRO A 269 2.10 19.72 3.26
C PRO A 269 2.09 18.26 3.72
N PHE A 270 1.90 17.35 2.78
CA PHE A 270 1.88 15.91 3.06
C PHE A 270 3.13 15.45 3.81
N GLN A 271 2.94 14.54 4.77
CA GLN A 271 3.98 14.03 5.69
C GLN A 271 4.56 15.08 6.66
N ALA A 272 3.97 16.26 6.75
CA ALA A 272 4.35 17.21 7.81
C ALA A 272 3.85 16.71 9.17
N ASN A 273 4.71 16.86 10.19
CA ASN A 273 4.33 16.68 11.59
C ASN A 273 3.91 18.04 12.15
N LYS A 274 2.62 18.19 12.49
CA LYS A 274 2.03 19.48 12.89
C LYS A 274 2.66 20.02 14.18
N ALA A 275 2.82 19.20 15.20
CA ALA A 275 3.39 19.62 16.48
C ALA A 275 4.84 20.11 16.32
N ARG A 276 5.68 19.35 15.59
CA ARG A 276 7.06 19.78 15.30
C ARG A 276 7.14 21.02 14.42
N LEU A 277 6.17 21.22 13.53
CA LEU A 277 6.09 22.42 12.70
C LEU A 277 5.86 23.64 13.59
N ILE A 278 4.87 23.56 14.48
CA ILE A 278 4.53 24.63 15.44
C ILE A 278 5.73 24.94 16.34
N GLU A 279 6.39 23.92 16.89
CA GLU A 279 7.58 24.06 17.71
C GLU A 279 8.72 24.80 16.97
N ARG A 280 9.04 24.39 15.74
CA ARG A 280 10.08 25.05 14.93
C ARG A 280 9.75 26.51 14.61
N ILE A 281 8.48 26.81 14.30
CA ILE A 281 8.04 28.19 14.08
C ILE A 281 8.25 29.01 15.37
N ALA A 282 7.85 28.47 16.53
CA ALA A 282 8.03 29.13 17.82
C ALA A 282 9.51 29.37 18.14
N ASP A 283 10.38 28.41 17.87
CA ASP A 283 11.83 28.53 18.06
C ASP A 283 12.40 29.65 17.18
N ASP A 284 12.06 29.70 15.89
CA ASP A 284 12.54 30.73 14.98
C ASP A 284 12.02 32.14 15.33
N VAL A 285 10.82 32.22 15.91
CA VAL A 285 10.29 33.48 16.49
C VAL A 285 11.10 33.91 17.72
N ASN A 286 11.40 32.99 18.64
CA ASN A 286 12.17 33.26 19.85
C ASN A 286 13.62 33.64 19.53
N GLU A 287 14.20 33.03 18.50
CA GLU A 287 15.53 33.34 18.00
C GLU A 287 15.60 34.63 17.16
N GLY A 288 14.45 35.24 16.86
CA GLY A 288 14.37 36.48 16.08
C GLY A 288 14.60 36.27 14.57
N LYS A 289 14.50 35.03 14.05
CA LYS A 289 14.61 34.75 12.64
C LYS A 289 13.31 35.09 11.89
N ILE A 290 12.16 34.93 12.55
CA ILE A 290 10.85 35.36 12.08
C ILE A 290 10.37 36.48 13.00
N GLU A 291 10.20 37.66 12.43
CA GLU A 291 9.70 38.82 13.15
C GLU A 291 8.20 39.04 12.87
N GLY A 292 7.54 39.80 13.74
CA GLY A 292 6.15 40.20 13.53
C GLY A 292 5.09 39.24 14.10
N ILE A 293 5.47 38.06 14.60
CA ILE A 293 4.55 37.13 15.28
C ILE A 293 4.48 37.52 16.77
N ARG A 294 3.27 37.59 17.31
CA ARG A 294 2.97 37.87 18.71
C ARG A 294 2.69 36.58 19.48
N ASP A 295 1.91 35.69 18.91
CA ASP A 295 1.47 34.42 19.54
C ASP A 295 1.21 33.35 18.50
N LEU A 296 1.34 32.10 18.89
CA LEU A 296 1.14 30.91 18.04
C LEU A 296 0.34 29.88 18.83
N ARG A 297 -0.83 29.48 18.29
CA ARG A 297 -1.72 28.53 18.95
C ARG A 297 -2.16 27.45 18.00
N ASP A 298 -2.27 26.24 18.51
CA ASP A 298 -2.95 25.13 17.86
C ASP A 298 -4.41 25.08 18.35
N GLU A 299 -5.32 25.35 17.45
CA GLU A 299 -6.77 25.28 17.66
C GLU A 299 -7.40 24.17 16.82
N SER A 300 -6.57 23.22 16.34
CA SER A 300 -7.04 22.07 15.56
C SER A 300 -7.94 21.16 16.39
N ASP A 301 -8.98 20.65 15.75
CA ASP A 301 -9.92 19.70 16.36
C ASP A 301 -10.35 18.63 15.33
N ARG A 302 -11.44 17.91 15.62
CA ARG A 302 -11.99 16.88 14.71
C ARG A 302 -12.53 17.43 13.38
N ASP A 303 -12.75 18.75 13.30
CA ASP A 303 -13.27 19.40 12.09
C ASP A 303 -12.12 19.81 11.13
N GLY A 304 -10.85 19.76 11.61
CA GLY A 304 -9.68 19.99 10.77
C GLY A 304 -8.50 20.67 11.47
N ILE A 305 -7.48 20.95 10.66
CA ILE A 305 -6.27 21.68 11.09
C ILE A 305 -6.63 23.17 11.21
N ARG A 306 -6.20 23.75 12.33
CA ARG A 306 -6.33 25.19 12.58
C ARG A 306 -5.17 25.69 13.43
N ILE A 307 -4.12 26.18 12.77
CA ILE A 307 -3.00 26.81 13.44
C ILE A 307 -3.16 28.33 13.33
N VAL A 308 -3.32 29.00 14.46
CA VAL A 308 -3.55 30.45 14.52
C VAL A 308 -2.23 31.16 14.89
N ILE A 309 -1.80 32.07 14.03
CA ILE A 309 -0.60 32.88 14.15
C ILE A 309 -1.02 34.34 14.30
N ASP A 310 -1.02 34.84 15.53
CA ASP A 310 -1.34 36.23 15.82
C ASP A 310 -0.15 37.16 15.51
N LEU A 311 -0.41 38.23 14.80
CA LEU A 311 0.62 39.19 14.40
C LEU A 311 0.75 40.36 15.39
N LYS A 312 1.92 40.97 15.43
CA LYS A 312 2.13 42.26 16.12
C LYS A 312 1.41 43.36 15.35
N ARG A 313 1.02 44.45 16.04
CA ARG A 313 0.24 45.54 15.44
C ARG A 313 0.94 46.28 14.29
N ASP A 314 2.26 46.26 14.29
CA ASP A 314 3.15 46.91 13.31
C ASP A 314 3.68 45.92 12.26
N ALA A 315 3.29 44.64 12.33
CA ALA A 315 3.72 43.65 11.41
C ALA A 315 2.90 43.69 10.09
N MET A 316 3.59 43.53 8.99
CA MET A 316 2.98 43.38 7.67
C MET A 316 2.69 41.87 7.44
N ALA A 317 1.42 41.48 7.36
CA ALA A 317 1.01 40.09 7.21
C ALA A 317 1.68 39.39 6.02
N GLU A 318 1.82 40.07 4.88
CA GLU A 318 2.49 39.52 3.68
C GLU A 318 4.00 39.23 3.91
N VAL A 319 4.69 40.02 4.73
CA VAL A 319 6.09 39.78 5.05
C VAL A 319 6.22 38.53 5.93
N VAL A 320 5.42 38.46 6.99
CA VAL A 320 5.40 37.27 7.89
C VAL A 320 5.00 36.01 7.12
N LYS A 321 3.98 36.11 6.25
CA LYS A 321 3.57 35.01 5.37
C LYS A 321 4.72 34.50 4.51
N ASN A 322 5.44 35.39 3.84
CA ASN A 322 6.56 35.00 2.99
C ASN A 322 7.71 34.35 3.78
N GLN A 323 8.02 34.85 4.99
CA GLN A 323 8.99 34.21 5.87
C GLN A 323 8.56 32.80 6.29
N LEU A 324 7.28 32.60 6.64
CA LEU A 324 6.74 31.32 7.02
C LEU A 324 6.74 30.33 5.82
N LEU A 325 6.41 30.80 4.62
CA LEU A 325 6.47 29.98 3.40
C LEU A 325 7.89 29.52 3.10
N GLU A 326 8.87 30.43 3.18
CA GLU A 326 10.26 30.13 2.86
C GLU A 326 10.88 29.11 3.83
N SER A 327 10.51 29.18 5.11
CA SER A 327 11.16 28.39 6.16
C SER A 327 10.39 27.15 6.61
N HIS A 328 9.04 27.17 6.58
CA HIS A 328 8.23 26.15 7.27
C HIS A 328 7.01 25.63 6.48
N LEU A 329 6.29 26.50 5.76
CA LEU A 329 5.00 26.20 5.18
C LEU A 329 5.05 25.77 3.70
N GLU A 330 6.24 25.72 3.10
CA GLU A 330 6.48 25.14 1.78
C GLU A 330 7.53 24.04 1.87
N THR A 331 7.26 22.89 1.26
CA THR A 331 8.19 21.78 1.22
C THR A 331 8.19 21.11 -0.15
N THR A 332 9.16 20.25 -0.41
CA THR A 332 9.29 19.54 -1.68
C THR A 332 9.11 18.04 -1.48
N PHE A 333 8.16 17.46 -2.19
CA PHE A 333 7.99 16.02 -2.35
C PHE A 333 8.86 15.54 -3.53
N GLY A 334 9.84 14.70 -3.24
CA GLY A 334 10.70 14.11 -4.27
C GLY A 334 10.05 12.86 -4.84
N VAL A 335 9.53 12.94 -6.07
CA VAL A 335 8.89 11.79 -6.73
C VAL A 335 9.95 10.85 -7.28
N ILE A 336 9.82 9.58 -6.94
CA ILE A 336 10.54 8.45 -7.53
C ILE A 336 9.52 7.33 -7.71
N ASN A 337 9.00 7.20 -8.92
CA ASN A 337 8.00 6.18 -9.27
C ASN A 337 8.70 4.86 -9.59
N LEU A 338 9.25 4.23 -8.57
CA LEU A 338 9.96 2.95 -8.63
C LEU A 338 9.05 1.85 -8.06
N ALA A 339 8.79 0.83 -8.85
CA ALA A 339 8.00 -0.34 -8.45
C ALA A 339 8.60 -1.62 -9.02
N LEU A 340 8.15 -2.77 -8.52
CA LEU A 340 8.50 -4.07 -9.08
C LEU A 340 7.61 -4.36 -10.29
N VAL A 341 8.24 -4.72 -11.39
CA VAL A 341 7.63 -5.25 -12.60
C VAL A 341 8.25 -6.60 -12.84
N ASP A 342 7.47 -7.67 -12.79
CA ASP A 342 7.96 -9.06 -12.88
C ASP A 342 9.12 -9.35 -11.91
N GLY A 343 9.03 -8.80 -10.70
CA GLY A 343 10.06 -8.95 -9.65
C GLY A 343 11.29 -8.06 -9.81
N GLU A 344 11.42 -7.28 -10.89
CA GLU A 344 12.53 -6.37 -11.14
C GLU A 344 12.17 -4.91 -10.81
N PRO A 345 13.04 -4.17 -10.10
CA PRO A 345 12.79 -2.77 -9.80
C PRO A 345 12.94 -1.88 -11.03
N ARG A 346 11.88 -1.18 -11.42
CA ARG A 346 11.86 -0.28 -12.57
C ARG A 346 11.31 1.09 -12.20
N VAL A 347 11.91 2.14 -12.73
CA VAL A 347 11.37 3.50 -12.66
C VAL A 347 10.43 3.69 -13.83
N LEU A 348 9.17 3.99 -13.53
CA LEU A 348 8.08 4.01 -14.50
C LEU A 348 7.54 5.43 -14.72
N THR A 349 7.16 5.74 -15.95
CA THR A 349 6.33 6.90 -16.29
C THR A 349 4.88 6.68 -15.82
N LEU A 350 4.05 7.71 -15.84
CA LEU A 350 2.61 7.58 -15.57
C LEU A 350 1.96 6.55 -16.52
N LYS A 351 2.25 6.65 -17.81
CA LYS A 351 1.71 5.74 -18.84
C LYS A 351 2.13 4.29 -18.59
N GLU A 352 3.42 4.04 -18.36
CA GLU A 352 3.93 2.69 -18.10
C GLU A 352 3.29 2.08 -16.84
N THR A 353 3.13 2.86 -15.78
CA THR A 353 2.46 2.39 -14.55
C THR A 353 1.01 1.93 -14.82
N LEU A 354 0.26 2.71 -15.61
CA LEU A 354 -1.11 2.35 -16.00
C LEU A 354 -1.13 1.15 -16.95
N GLN A 355 -0.17 1.04 -17.87
CA GLN A 355 -0.08 -0.09 -18.79
C GLN A 355 0.15 -1.42 -18.06
N GLU A 356 1.09 -1.46 -17.12
CA GLU A 356 1.36 -2.66 -16.30
C GLU A 356 0.12 -3.05 -15.47
N TYR A 357 -0.58 -2.07 -14.90
CA TYR A 357 -1.84 -2.31 -14.20
C TYR A 357 -2.94 -2.87 -15.13
N ILE A 358 -3.13 -2.28 -16.32
CA ILE A 358 -4.13 -2.73 -17.30
C ILE A 358 -3.85 -4.17 -17.74
N GLU A 359 -2.59 -4.52 -18.00
CA GLU A 359 -2.22 -5.86 -18.40
C GLU A 359 -2.52 -6.87 -17.29
N HIS A 360 -2.19 -6.55 -16.05
CA HIS A 360 -2.59 -7.34 -14.89
C HIS A 360 -4.11 -7.54 -14.82
N ARG A 361 -4.91 -6.47 -14.98
CA ARG A 361 -6.38 -6.57 -14.93
C ARG A 361 -6.95 -7.40 -16.06
N ARG A 362 -6.37 -7.33 -17.25
CA ARG A 362 -6.77 -8.19 -18.38
C ARG A 362 -6.59 -9.67 -18.03
N GLU A 363 -5.46 -10.01 -17.44
CA GLU A 363 -5.18 -11.37 -16.99
C GLU A 363 -6.16 -11.83 -15.91
N VAL A 364 -6.41 -11.00 -14.90
CA VAL A 364 -7.40 -11.28 -13.83
C VAL A 364 -8.79 -11.52 -14.41
N VAL A 365 -9.27 -10.66 -15.32
CA VAL A 365 -10.59 -10.81 -15.95
C VAL A 365 -10.65 -12.05 -16.83
N ARG A 366 -9.57 -12.40 -17.56
CA ARG A 366 -9.48 -13.61 -18.36
C ARG A 366 -9.60 -14.86 -17.48
N ARG A 367 -8.76 -14.95 -16.43
CA ARG A 367 -8.75 -16.11 -15.51
C ARG A 367 -10.07 -16.26 -14.76
N ARG A 368 -10.67 -15.16 -14.29
CA ARG A 368 -12.01 -15.18 -13.71
C ARG A 368 -13.04 -15.77 -14.66
N SER A 369 -13.02 -15.33 -15.93
CA SER A 369 -13.99 -15.79 -16.93
C SER A 369 -13.80 -17.28 -17.27
N GLU A 370 -12.57 -17.76 -17.29
CA GLU A 370 -12.24 -19.18 -17.46
C GLU A 370 -12.73 -20.02 -16.27
N TYR A 371 -12.56 -19.53 -15.05
CA TYR A 371 -13.07 -20.17 -13.83
C TYR A 371 -14.60 -20.26 -13.83
N ASP A 372 -15.29 -19.14 -14.07
CA ASP A 372 -16.75 -19.07 -14.12
C ASP A 372 -17.31 -19.97 -15.24
N LEU A 373 -16.61 -20.07 -16.38
CA LEU A 373 -16.98 -20.97 -17.49
C LEU A 373 -16.86 -22.43 -17.05
N ALA A 374 -15.75 -22.83 -16.45
CA ALA A 374 -15.54 -24.20 -15.99
C ALA A 374 -16.61 -24.62 -14.96
N GLU A 375 -16.92 -23.74 -13.99
CA GLU A 375 -17.96 -23.99 -13.00
C GLU A 375 -19.36 -24.16 -13.68
N ALA A 376 -19.64 -23.30 -14.67
CA ALA A 376 -20.90 -23.38 -15.42
C ALA A 376 -21.00 -24.67 -16.25
N GLU A 377 -19.91 -25.10 -16.90
CA GLU A 377 -19.84 -26.37 -17.67
C GLU A 377 -20.02 -27.58 -16.76
N ASP A 378 -19.33 -27.61 -15.61
CA ASP A 378 -19.52 -28.68 -14.61
C ASP A 378 -20.96 -28.75 -14.11
N ARG A 379 -21.55 -27.59 -13.84
CA ARG A 379 -22.96 -27.51 -13.43
C ARG A 379 -23.91 -28.03 -14.53
N ALA A 380 -23.66 -27.62 -15.78
CA ALA A 380 -24.44 -28.08 -16.93
C ALA A 380 -24.34 -29.59 -17.09
N HIS A 381 -23.13 -30.17 -17.02
CA HIS A 381 -22.87 -31.61 -17.10
C HIS A 381 -23.66 -32.41 -16.05
N ILE A 382 -23.63 -31.93 -14.77
CA ILE A 382 -24.42 -32.57 -13.70
C ILE A 382 -25.93 -32.51 -13.99
N LEU A 383 -26.43 -31.37 -14.49
CA LEU A 383 -27.87 -31.22 -14.81
C LEU A 383 -28.29 -32.08 -15.99
N GLU A 384 -27.48 -32.18 -17.05
CA GLU A 384 -27.72 -33.08 -18.18
C GLU A 384 -27.74 -34.56 -17.75
N GLY A 385 -26.81 -34.95 -16.87
CA GLY A 385 -26.80 -36.29 -16.28
C GLY A 385 -28.07 -36.59 -15.50
N ARG A 386 -28.54 -35.63 -14.69
CA ARG A 386 -29.81 -35.75 -13.95
C ARG A 386 -31.03 -35.83 -14.88
N LEU A 387 -31.05 -35.06 -15.98
CA LEU A 387 -32.12 -35.10 -16.97
C LEU A 387 -32.17 -36.46 -17.65
N LYS A 388 -31.04 -36.99 -18.10
CA LYS A 388 -30.94 -38.35 -18.68
C LYS A 388 -31.43 -39.44 -17.71
N ALA A 389 -31.06 -39.31 -16.42
CA ALA A 389 -31.52 -40.25 -15.40
C ALA A 389 -33.03 -40.17 -15.17
N LEU A 390 -33.65 -39.00 -15.26
CA LEU A 390 -35.09 -38.82 -15.14
C LEU A 390 -35.83 -39.39 -16.37
N GLU A 391 -35.32 -39.17 -17.57
CA GLU A 391 -35.87 -39.68 -18.82
C GLU A 391 -35.82 -41.23 -18.90
N ASN A 392 -34.86 -41.87 -18.24
CA ASN A 392 -34.63 -43.30 -18.21
C ASN A 392 -34.76 -43.86 -16.78
N ALA A 393 -35.73 -43.35 -16.01
CA ALA A 393 -35.84 -43.63 -14.58
C ALA A 393 -35.99 -45.13 -14.24
N GLU A 394 -36.67 -45.90 -15.09
CA GLU A 394 -36.86 -47.36 -14.90
C GLU A 394 -35.53 -48.09 -15.06
N ASP A 395 -34.74 -47.78 -16.09
CA ASP A 395 -33.44 -48.39 -16.37
C ASP A 395 -32.42 -48.04 -15.27
N VAL A 396 -32.46 -46.81 -14.78
CA VAL A 396 -31.59 -46.31 -13.65
C VAL A 396 -31.92 -47.06 -12.36
N VAL A 397 -33.21 -47.27 -12.05
CA VAL A 397 -33.63 -48.03 -10.87
C VAL A 397 -33.21 -49.49 -10.98
N GLU A 398 -33.29 -50.09 -12.17
CA GLU A 398 -32.84 -51.46 -12.41
C GLU A 398 -31.31 -51.59 -12.27
N ALA A 399 -30.55 -50.63 -12.82
CA ALA A 399 -29.10 -50.57 -12.68
C ALA A 399 -28.67 -50.45 -11.22
N ILE A 400 -29.30 -49.57 -10.45
CA ILE A 400 -29.01 -49.39 -9.01
C ILE A 400 -29.35 -50.66 -8.20
N ARG A 401 -30.44 -51.38 -8.55
CA ARG A 401 -30.80 -52.61 -7.87
C ARG A 401 -29.86 -53.77 -8.14
N ASN A 402 -29.21 -53.78 -9.31
CA ASN A 402 -28.30 -54.83 -9.75
C ASN A 402 -26.82 -54.49 -9.48
N SER A 403 -26.52 -53.34 -8.98
CA SER A 403 -25.16 -52.91 -8.61
C SER A 403 -24.83 -53.38 -7.19
N ASP A 404 -23.70 -54.06 -7.04
CA ASP A 404 -23.21 -54.56 -5.75
C ASP A 404 -22.43 -53.51 -4.93
N ASP A 405 -22.12 -52.35 -5.53
CA ASP A 405 -21.39 -51.25 -4.90
C ASP A 405 -21.94 -49.88 -5.22
N ARG A 406 -21.52 -48.85 -4.49
CA ARG A 406 -21.97 -47.45 -4.62
C ARG A 406 -21.16 -46.64 -5.63
N ASP A 407 -20.02 -47.16 -6.11
CA ASP A 407 -19.11 -46.49 -7.04
C ASP A 407 -19.51 -46.61 -8.51
#